data_b060949eeddcca28ab8931bddf978bbe
#
_entry.id   b060949eeddcca28ab8931bddf978bbe
#
_cell.length_a   1.000
_cell.length_b   1.000
_cell.length_c   1.000
_cell.angle_alpha   90.00
_cell.angle_beta   90.00
_cell.angle_gamma   90.00
#
_symmetry.space_group_name_H-M   'P 1'
#
loop_
_entity.id
_entity.type
_entity.pdbx_description
1 polymer ?
#
loop_
_entity_poly.entity_id
_entity_poly.type
_entity_poly.pdbx_seq_one_letter_code
_entity_poly.pdbx_strand_id
1 'polypeptide(L)'
;DSFAMAHRVTKEEGILIGGSGGTAVAAALQIAEGLTADDLVVVLIPDSGRGYLSKVFDKNWMIKMGFTKQEVADLIKEKAHEKLGLTYVNPEATVREAVELMGALDLSHIPVARGEMPLAAAEVIGSVSEDSLREKSFEANGILDRAVEELMDQPLPVVGVGEAVDAVAHKLEQSPVVLVLDAGKPHTLLTRAEVLQSFSDNLAEVQAK
;
A
#
# COMPACT_ATOMS: atom_id res chain seq x y z
N ASP A 1 19.86 -1.92 11.29
CA ASP A 1 19.66 -1.41 12.66
C ASP A 1 20.11 0.05 12.82
N SER A 2 21.30 0.47 12.31
CA SER A 2 21.87 1.81 12.52
C SER A 2 20.98 2.95 11.98
N PHE A 3 20.47 2.82 10.75
CA PHE A 3 19.63 3.84 10.14
C PHE A 3 18.25 3.90 10.80
N ALA A 4 17.67 2.75 11.14
CA ALA A 4 16.42 2.69 11.90
C ALA A 4 16.58 3.37 13.28
N MET A 5 17.71 3.17 13.95
CA MET A 5 18.02 3.84 15.21
C MET A 5 18.21 5.36 15.03
N ALA A 6 18.86 5.83 13.96
CA ALA A 6 18.97 7.25 13.68
C ALA A 6 17.60 7.90 13.47
N HIS A 7 16.69 7.23 12.74
CA HIS A 7 15.30 7.68 12.58
C HIS A 7 14.57 7.72 13.92
N ARG A 8 14.73 6.67 14.73
CA ARG A 8 14.07 6.55 16.03
C ARG A 8 14.49 7.67 16.97
N VAL A 9 15.80 7.92 17.12
CA VAL A 9 16.33 9.02 17.94
C VAL A 9 15.82 10.37 17.44
N THR A 10 15.79 10.56 16.13
CA THR A 10 15.28 11.82 15.56
C THR A 10 13.81 12.04 15.87
N LYS A 11 13.00 10.98 15.79
CA LYS A 11 11.55 11.04 16.02
C LYS A 11 11.17 11.12 17.49
N GLU A 12 11.85 10.36 18.36
CA GLU A 12 11.49 10.22 19.77
C GLU A 12 12.15 11.31 20.62
N GLU A 13 13.39 11.70 20.31
CA GLU A 13 14.18 12.64 21.12
C GLU A 13 14.35 14.02 20.44
N GLY A 14 13.93 14.18 19.19
CA GLY A 14 14.09 15.42 18.45
C GLY A 14 15.54 15.74 18.06
N ILE A 15 16.46 14.77 18.14
CA ILE A 15 17.88 14.94 17.86
C ILE A 15 18.21 14.36 16.50
N LEU A 16 18.51 15.20 15.52
CA LEU A 16 18.88 14.80 14.17
C LEU A 16 20.33 14.33 14.11
N ILE A 17 20.56 13.01 14.15
CA ILE A 17 21.89 12.38 14.15
C ILE A 17 22.20 11.69 12.82
N GLY A 18 23.49 11.52 12.49
CA GLY A 18 23.94 10.73 11.34
C GLY A 18 23.80 9.24 11.56
N GLY A 19 24.04 8.45 10.50
CA GLY A 19 23.95 6.98 10.56
C GLY A 19 24.92 6.35 11.56
N SER A 20 26.13 6.90 11.70
CA SER A 20 27.12 6.47 12.70
C SER A 20 26.65 6.76 14.13
N GLY A 21 25.94 7.88 14.35
CA GLY A 21 25.27 8.16 15.62
C GLY A 21 24.22 7.10 15.95
N GLY A 22 23.42 6.68 14.95
CA GLY A 22 22.46 5.57 15.10
C GLY A 22 23.14 4.26 15.51
N THR A 23 24.30 3.95 14.94
CA THR A 23 25.11 2.78 15.35
C THR A 23 25.54 2.88 16.80
N ALA A 24 26.06 4.04 17.20
CA ALA A 24 26.54 4.27 18.57
C ALA A 24 25.40 4.13 19.60
N VAL A 25 24.23 4.71 19.32
CA VAL A 25 23.05 4.58 20.20
C VAL A 25 22.55 3.14 20.25
N ALA A 26 22.49 2.43 19.12
CA ALA A 26 22.07 1.03 19.09
C ALA A 26 22.99 0.14 19.95
N ALA A 27 24.31 0.33 19.86
CA ALA A 27 25.27 -0.37 20.68
C ALA A 27 25.15 -0.01 22.18
N ALA A 28 24.94 1.27 22.49
CA ALA A 28 24.75 1.73 23.86
C ALA A 28 23.50 1.14 24.51
N LEU A 29 22.40 1.00 23.78
CA LEU A 29 21.17 0.35 24.29
C LEU A 29 21.40 -1.12 24.63
N GLN A 30 22.18 -1.86 23.82
CA GLN A 30 22.53 -3.26 24.12
C GLN A 30 23.36 -3.38 25.40
N ILE A 31 24.29 -2.43 25.62
CA ILE A 31 25.09 -2.40 26.86
C ILE A 31 24.20 -2.04 28.05
N ALA A 32 23.26 -1.11 27.86
CA ALA A 32 22.36 -0.63 28.91
C ALA A 32 21.39 -1.71 29.46
N GLU A 33 21.13 -2.78 28.72
CA GLU A 33 20.29 -3.89 29.20
C GLU A 33 20.81 -4.53 30.51
N GLY A 34 22.12 -4.44 30.79
CA GLY A 34 22.74 -4.96 32.00
C GLY A 34 22.96 -3.93 33.12
N LEU A 35 22.51 -2.69 32.94
CA LEU A 35 22.77 -1.58 33.85
C LEU A 35 21.58 -1.24 34.73
N THR A 36 21.83 -0.47 35.78
CA THR A 36 20.82 -0.01 36.76
C THR A 36 20.59 1.51 36.62
N ALA A 37 19.63 2.05 37.36
CA ALA A 37 19.37 3.48 37.39
C ALA A 37 20.52 4.33 37.98
N ASP A 38 21.46 3.71 38.67
CA ASP A 38 22.65 4.38 39.24
C ASP A 38 23.80 4.48 38.24
N ASP A 39 23.68 3.82 37.07
CA ASP A 39 24.70 3.82 36.05
C ASP A 39 24.48 4.97 35.04
N LEU A 40 25.59 5.55 34.56
CA LEU A 40 25.57 6.59 33.55
C LEU A 40 26.23 6.10 32.26
N VAL A 41 25.47 6.13 31.17
CA VAL A 41 25.98 5.83 29.83
C VAL A 41 26.09 7.13 29.02
N VAL A 42 27.27 7.41 28.53
CA VAL A 42 27.54 8.57 27.65
C VAL A 42 27.79 8.07 26.23
N VAL A 43 27.01 8.55 25.27
CA VAL A 43 27.13 8.19 23.85
C VAL A 43 27.65 9.40 23.07
N LEU A 44 28.81 9.23 22.41
CA LEU A 44 29.31 10.23 21.49
C LEU A 44 28.57 10.16 20.15
N ILE A 45 27.96 11.23 19.73
CA ILE A 45 27.33 11.40 18.40
C ILE A 45 28.32 12.11 17.48
N PRO A 46 28.93 11.42 16.48
CA PRO A 46 30.05 11.99 15.71
C PRO A 46 29.62 13.10 14.76
N ASP A 47 28.38 13.06 14.23
CA ASP A 47 27.88 14.03 13.26
C ASP A 47 26.37 14.24 13.33
N SER A 48 25.91 15.29 12.64
CA SER A 48 24.50 15.62 12.48
C SER A 48 23.91 14.90 11.25
N GLY A 49 22.63 14.56 11.31
CA GLY A 49 21.88 14.01 10.19
C GLY A 49 21.67 14.96 9.00
N ARG A 50 22.05 16.26 9.12
CA ARG A 50 21.86 17.26 8.05
C ARG A 50 22.47 16.87 6.71
N GLY A 51 23.63 16.23 6.71
CA GLY A 51 24.31 15.76 5.50
C GLY A 51 23.66 14.53 4.87
N TYR A 52 22.64 13.95 5.52
CA TYR A 52 22.01 12.68 5.13
C TYR A 52 20.51 12.81 4.85
N LEU A 53 19.96 14.02 4.75
CA LEU A 53 18.53 14.27 4.52
C LEU A 53 18.05 13.66 3.21
N SER A 54 18.88 13.67 2.16
CA SER A 54 18.59 13.06 0.85
C SER A 54 19.02 11.58 0.74
N LYS A 55 19.36 10.93 1.85
CA LYS A 55 19.81 9.53 1.94
C LYS A 55 19.10 8.82 3.08
N VAL A 56 19.76 8.73 4.25
CA VAL A 56 19.22 8.00 5.42
C VAL A 56 17.82 8.49 5.82
N PHE A 57 17.52 9.77 5.65
CA PHE A 57 16.22 10.38 6.00
C PHE A 57 15.28 10.53 4.80
N ASP A 58 15.65 10.02 3.64
CA ASP A 58 14.80 9.94 2.45
C ASP A 58 14.29 8.51 2.28
N LYS A 59 12.95 8.33 2.34
CA LYS A 59 12.33 7.00 2.29
C LYS A 59 12.59 6.31 0.94
N ASN A 60 12.56 7.05 -0.17
CA ASN A 60 12.78 6.49 -1.50
C ASN A 60 14.23 5.99 -1.64
N TRP A 61 15.20 6.78 -1.13
CA TRP A 61 16.59 6.34 -1.09
C TRP A 61 16.77 5.08 -0.23
N MET A 62 16.11 5.01 0.93
CA MET A 62 16.17 3.85 1.84
C MET A 62 15.58 2.59 1.19
N ILE A 63 14.46 2.72 0.48
CA ILE A 63 13.84 1.62 -0.30
C ILE A 63 14.80 1.18 -1.41
N LYS A 64 15.31 2.12 -2.19
CA LYS A 64 16.23 1.89 -3.31
C LYS A 64 17.51 1.16 -2.89
N MET A 65 18.03 1.47 -1.70
CA MET A 65 19.22 0.83 -1.14
C MET A 65 18.92 -0.47 -0.37
N GLY A 66 17.67 -0.90 -0.30
CA GLY A 66 17.26 -2.13 0.37
C GLY A 66 17.28 -2.05 1.91
N PHE A 67 17.36 -0.84 2.48
CA PHE A 67 17.34 -0.65 3.93
C PHE A 67 15.94 -0.65 4.52
N THR A 68 14.94 -0.37 3.69
CA THR A 68 13.52 -0.38 4.05
C THR A 68 12.73 -1.01 2.91
N LYS A 69 11.65 -1.71 3.24
CA LYS A 69 10.72 -2.24 2.23
C LYS A 69 9.76 -1.15 1.78
N GLN A 70 9.38 -1.21 0.50
CA GLN A 70 8.28 -0.41 -0.03
C GLN A 70 6.96 -0.96 0.50
N GLU A 71 6.10 -0.07 0.98
CA GLU A 71 4.76 -0.38 1.47
C GLU A 71 3.70 0.02 0.45
N VAL A 72 2.51 -0.58 0.54
CA VAL A 72 1.36 -0.20 -0.29
C VAL A 72 1.06 1.29 -0.20
N ALA A 73 1.21 1.89 0.99
CA ALA A 73 1.05 3.34 1.20
C ALA A 73 1.93 4.19 0.25
N ASP A 74 3.10 3.70 -0.13
CA ASP A 74 3.99 4.44 -1.02
C ASP A 74 3.48 4.44 -2.46
N LEU A 75 2.91 3.31 -2.92
CA LEU A 75 2.30 3.19 -4.24
C LEU A 75 1.05 4.06 -4.40
N ILE A 76 0.17 4.04 -3.39
CA ILE A 76 -1.09 4.79 -3.48
C ILE A 76 -0.92 6.30 -3.30
N LYS A 77 0.17 6.78 -2.69
CA LYS A 77 0.49 8.22 -2.62
C LYS A 77 0.71 8.81 -4.01
N GLU A 78 1.29 8.06 -4.92
CA GLU A 78 1.48 8.48 -6.31
C GLU A 78 0.15 8.60 -7.05
N LYS A 79 -0.84 7.74 -6.70
CA LYS A 79 -2.23 7.81 -7.20
C LYS A 79 -3.08 8.93 -6.59
N ALA A 80 -2.73 9.47 -5.43
CA ALA A 80 -3.52 10.47 -4.72
C ALA A 80 -3.71 11.79 -5.49
N HIS A 81 -3.06 11.95 -6.65
CA HIS A 81 -3.38 12.98 -7.63
C HIS A 81 -4.66 12.67 -8.42
N GLU A 82 -5.11 11.41 -8.48
CA GLU A 82 -6.42 11.02 -8.99
C GLU A 82 -7.44 11.11 -7.85
N LYS A 83 -8.23 12.17 -7.85
CA LYS A 83 -9.18 12.58 -6.82
C LYS A 83 -10.40 11.66 -6.61
N LEU A 84 -10.39 10.44 -7.09
CA LEU A 84 -11.48 9.50 -6.96
C LEU A 84 -11.15 8.52 -5.82
N GLY A 85 -11.87 8.63 -4.71
CA GLY A 85 -11.93 7.59 -3.69
C GLY A 85 -12.37 6.25 -4.29
N LEU A 86 -12.55 5.22 -3.48
CA LEU A 86 -13.03 3.92 -3.95
C LEU A 86 -14.32 4.06 -4.75
N THR A 87 -14.29 3.68 -6.03
CA THR A 87 -15.48 3.53 -6.85
C THR A 87 -16.04 2.13 -6.63
N TYR A 88 -17.35 2.03 -6.41
CA TYR A 88 -18.07 0.77 -6.19
C TYR A 88 -19.48 0.85 -6.78
N VAL A 89 -20.17 -0.29 -6.88
CA VAL A 89 -21.57 -0.37 -7.24
C VAL A 89 -22.40 -1.02 -6.15
N ASN A 90 -23.68 -0.64 -6.06
CA ASN A 90 -24.62 -1.30 -5.16
C ASN A 90 -25.05 -2.66 -5.74
N PRO A 91 -25.36 -3.65 -4.88
CA PRO A 91 -25.78 -4.99 -5.35
C PRO A 91 -27.04 -4.96 -6.21
N GLU A 92 -27.95 -4.04 -5.97
CA GLU A 92 -29.21 -3.86 -6.72
C GLU A 92 -29.02 -3.10 -8.06
N ALA A 93 -27.85 -2.48 -8.29
CA ALA A 93 -27.55 -1.83 -9.57
C ALA A 93 -27.55 -2.88 -10.70
N THR A 94 -27.89 -2.45 -11.90
CA THR A 94 -27.85 -3.33 -13.08
C THR A 94 -26.41 -3.55 -13.54
N VAL A 95 -26.16 -4.68 -14.18
CA VAL A 95 -24.87 -4.95 -14.82
C VAL A 95 -24.54 -3.89 -15.87
N ARG A 96 -25.53 -3.32 -16.54
CA ARG A 96 -25.36 -2.21 -17.49
C ARG A 96 -24.73 -1.00 -16.82
N GLU A 97 -25.26 -0.58 -15.66
CA GLU A 97 -24.72 0.55 -14.89
C GLU A 97 -23.28 0.27 -14.45
N ALA A 98 -22.98 -0.96 -14.02
CA ALA A 98 -21.63 -1.35 -13.66
C ALA A 98 -20.67 -1.26 -14.84
N VAL A 99 -21.05 -1.78 -16.01
CA VAL A 99 -20.25 -1.73 -17.25
C VAL A 99 -20.02 -0.28 -17.73
N GLU A 100 -21.06 0.55 -17.69
CA GLU A 100 -20.95 1.96 -18.07
C GLU A 100 -19.98 2.70 -17.13
N LEU A 101 -20.06 2.43 -15.82
CA LEU A 101 -19.17 3.04 -14.83
C LEU A 101 -17.72 2.57 -15.00
N MET A 102 -17.51 1.26 -15.24
CA MET A 102 -16.18 0.69 -15.52
C MET A 102 -15.58 1.32 -16.78
N GLY A 103 -16.34 1.42 -17.87
CA GLY A 103 -15.89 2.04 -19.12
C GLY A 103 -15.61 3.54 -18.99
N ALA A 104 -16.42 4.28 -18.22
CA ALA A 104 -16.23 5.71 -18.01
C ALA A 104 -14.96 6.05 -17.21
N LEU A 105 -14.51 5.14 -16.34
CA LEU A 105 -13.37 5.32 -15.45
C LEU A 105 -12.15 4.46 -15.80
N ASP A 106 -12.22 3.72 -16.93
CA ASP A 106 -11.16 2.80 -17.38
C ASP A 106 -10.80 1.76 -16.31
N LEU A 107 -11.83 1.17 -15.67
CA LEU A 107 -11.69 0.19 -14.60
C LEU A 107 -11.99 -1.21 -15.12
N SER A 108 -11.06 -2.15 -14.96
CA SER A 108 -11.28 -3.56 -15.27
C SER A 108 -12.04 -4.33 -14.16
N HIS A 109 -12.08 -3.77 -12.96
CA HIS A 109 -12.74 -4.36 -11.79
C HIS A 109 -13.42 -3.28 -10.97
N ILE A 110 -14.57 -3.62 -10.38
CA ILE A 110 -15.29 -2.73 -9.47
C ILE A 110 -15.83 -3.54 -8.27
N PRO A 111 -15.63 -3.09 -7.02
CA PRO A 111 -16.21 -3.70 -5.85
C PRO A 111 -17.74 -3.55 -5.83
N VAL A 112 -18.41 -4.54 -5.25
CA VAL A 112 -19.83 -4.49 -4.94
C VAL A 112 -19.96 -4.30 -3.44
N ALA A 113 -20.64 -3.24 -3.02
CA ALA A 113 -20.76 -2.91 -1.60
C ALA A 113 -22.18 -2.49 -1.23
N ARG A 114 -22.60 -2.83 -0.01
CA ARG A 114 -23.84 -2.36 0.61
C ARG A 114 -23.53 -1.17 1.50
N GLY A 115 -24.23 -0.06 1.27
CA GLY A 115 -24.08 1.13 2.09
C GLY A 115 -23.51 2.32 1.33
N GLU A 116 -23.21 3.38 2.08
CA GLU A 116 -22.66 4.63 1.56
C GLU A 116 -21.29 4.92 2.18
N MET A 117 -20.47 5.71 1.47
CA MET A 117 -19.17 6.12 2.01
C MET A 117 -19.32 6.93 3.32
N PRO A 118 -18.50 6.68 4.31
CA PRO A 118 -17.35 5.76 4.33
C PRO A 118 -17.75 4.31 4.64
N LEU A 119 -17.40 3.39 3.74
CA LEU A 119 -17.68 1.96 3.90
C LEU A 119 -16.79 1.30 4.96
N ALA A 120 -17.34 0.28 5.63
CA ALA A 120 -16.54 -0.72 6.34
C ALA A 120 -16.11 -1.84 5.39
N ALA A 121 -15.00 -2.52 5.69
CA ALA A 121 -14.52 -3.63 4.84
C ALA A 121 -15.56 -4.75 4.69
N ALA A 122 -16.37 -5.02 5.73
CA ALA A 122 -17.43 -6.04 5.72
C ALA A 122 -18.63 -5.68 4.83
N GLU A 123 -18.76 -4.43 4.41
CA GLU A 123 -19.82 -3.98 3.51
C GLU A 123 -19.48 -4.26 2.04
N VAL A 124 -18.20 -4.56 1.73
CA VAL A 124 -17.79 -5.03 0.40
C VAL A 124 -18.08 -6.53 0.31
N ILE A 125 -19.14 -6.87 -0.42
CA ILE A 125 -19.73 -8.22 -0.45
C ILE A 125 -19.35 -9.02 -1.68
N GLY A 126 -18.79 -8.38 -2.70
CA GLY A 126 -18.42 -9.00 -3.96
C GLY A 126 -17.57 -8.09 -4.83
N SER A 127 -17.37 -8.53 -6.06
CA SER A 127 -16.70 -7.76 -7.11
C SER A 127 -17.29 -8.10 -8.47
N VAL A 128 -17.09 -7.22 -9.43
CA VAL A 128 -17.41 -7.41 -10.84
C VAL A 128 -16.19 -7.14 -11.68
N SER A 129 -15.90 -7.99 -12.66
CA SER A 129 -14.81 -7.76 -13.62
C SER A 129 -15.33 -7.85 -15.05
N GLU A 130 -14.66 -7.16 -15.98
CA GLU A 130 -14.97 -7.23 -17.41
C GLU A 130 -14.88 -8.68 -17.94
N ASP A 131 -13.87 -9.44 -17.51
CA ASP A 131 -13.65 -10.80 -17.96
C ASP A 131 -14.77 -11.72 -17.47
N SER A 132 -15.14 -11.64 -16.18
CA SER A 132 -16.23 -12.43 -15.61
C SER A 132 -17.59 -12.13 -16.27
N LEU A 133 -17.88 -10.84 -16.51
CA LEU A 133 -19.11 -10.46 -17.21
C LEU A 133 -19.11 -10.93 -18.66
N ARG A 134 -17.97 -10.90 -19.34
CA ARG A 134 -17.83 -11.41 -20.70
C ARG A 134 -18.14 -12.91 -20.75
N GLU A 135 -17.55 -13.71 -19.88
CA GLU A 135 -17.81 -15.15 -19.79
C GLU A 135 -19.30 -15.43 -19.54
N LYS A 136 -19.89 -14.76 -18.55
CA LYS A 136 -21.33 -14.93 -18.22
C LYS A 136 -22.25 -14.48 -19.35
N SER A 137 -21.82 -13.54 -20.20
CA SER A 137 -22.60 -13.10 -21.37
C SER A 137 -22.75 -14.16 -22.46
N PHE A 138 -21.81 -15.10 -22.56
CA PHE A 138 -21.91 -16.22 -23.49
C PHE A 138 -22.88 -17.31 -22.98
N GLU A 139 -23.10 -17.39 -21.66
CA GLU A 139 -23.93 -18.40 -21.04
C GLU A 139 -25.41 -17.99 -20.96
N ALA A 140 -25.69 -16.69 -20.86
CA ALA A 140 -27.04 -16.17 -20.69
C ALA A 140 -27.29 -14.88 -21.49
N ASN A 141 -28.40 -14.84 -22.22
CA ASN A 141 -28.86 -13.64 -22.89
C ASN A 141 -29.45 -12.63 -21.88
N GLY A 142 -29.27 -11.34 -22.12
CA GLY A 142 -29.92 -10.28 -21.35
C GLY A 142 -29.30 -10.02 -19.95
N ILE A 143 -28.03 -10.37 -19.73
CA ILE A 143 -27.37 -10.17 -18.44
C ILE A 143 -27.29 -8.69 -18.04
N LEU A 144 -27.31 -7.77 -19.00
CA LEU A 144 -27.15 -6.34 -18.75
C LEU A 144 -28.26 -5.73 -17.87
N ASP A 145 -29.45 -6.30 -17.93
CA ASP A 145 -30.61 -5.79 -17.18
C ASP A 145 -30.82 -6.53 -15.85
N ARG A 146 -29.92 -7.46 -15.50
CA ARG A 146 -29.94 -8.19 -14.24
C ARG A 146 -29.23 -7.39 -13.15
N ALA A 147 -29.60 -7.65 -11.89
CA ALA A 147 -28.92 -7.06 -10.75
C ALA A 147 -27.48 -7.60 -10.62
N VAL A 148 -26.55 -6.73 -10.21
CA VAL A 148 -25.14 -7.08 -10.03
C VAL A 148 -24.97 -8.22 -9.03
N GLU A 149 -25.76 -8.28 -7.95
CA GLU A 149 -25.67 -9.33 -6.93
C GLU A 149 -25.91 -10.75 -7.46
N GLU A 150 -26.64 -10.89 -8.55
CA GLU A 150 -26.89 -12.19 -9.18
C GLU A 150 -25.68 -12.73 -9.97
N LEU A 151 -24.77 -11.84 -10.35
CA LEU A 151 -23.66 -12.11 -11.27
C LEU A 151 -22.28 -11.76 -10.70
N MET A 152 -22.23 -11.13 -9.51
CA MET A 152 -20.96 -10.76 -8.88
C MET A 152 -20.13 -11.99 -8.52
N ASP A 153 -18.83 -11.79 -8.49
CA ASP A 153 -17.84 -12.75 -8.00
C ASP A 153 -17.57 -12.52 -6.51
N GLN A 154 -16.76 -13.38 -5.91
CA GLN A 154 -16.32 -13.21 -4.53
C GLN A 154 -15.65 -11.84 -4.31
N PRO A 155 -15.65 -11.32 -3.07
CA PRO A 155 -14.91 -10.11 -2.75
C PRO A 155 -13.44 -10.22 -3.12
N LEU A 156 -12.86 -9.10 -3.56
CA LEU A 156 -11.43 -9.01 -3.86
C LEU A 156 -10.59 -9.31 -2.60
N PRO A 157 -9.42 -9.93 -2.76
CA PRO A 157 -8.46 -10.05 -1.67
C PRO A 157 -8.11 -8.68 -1.10
N VAL A 158 -7.98 -8.59 0.22
CA VAL A 158 -7.68 -7.32 0.90
C VAL A 158 -6.22 -7.22 1.30
N VAL A 159 -5.70 -5.98 1.28
CA VAL A 159 -4.36 -5.63 1.77
C VAL A 159 -4.44 -4.34 2.58
N GLY A 160 -3.60 -4.20 3.60
CA GLY A 160 -3.47 -2.95 4.36
C GLY A 160 -2.44 -2.01 3.75
N VAL A 161 -2.61 -0.69 3.93
CA VAL A 161 -1.65 0.32 3.46
C VAL A 161 -0.22 0.12 3.98
N GLY A 162 -0.07 -0.51 5.15
CA GLY A 162 1.24 -0.81 5.75
C GLY A 162 1.84 -2.16 5.34
N GLU A 163 1.18 -2.94 4.47
CA GLU A 163 1.75 -4.20 3.99
C GLU A 163 2.90 -3.92 3.01
N ALA A 164 3.94 -4.76 3.09
CA ALA A 164 5.06 -4.69 2.14
C ALA A 164 4.59 -5.10 0.73
N VAL A 165 5.04 -4.38 -0.29
CA VAL A 165 4.67 -4.62 -1.70
C VAL A 165 5.03 -6.04 -2.14
N ASP A 166 6.13 -6.60 -1.64
CA ASP A 166 6.50 -8.01 -1.90
C ASP A 166 5.41 -9.01 -1.47
N ALA A 167 4.80 -8.78 -0.29
CA ALA A 167 3.73 -9.64 0.21
C ALA A 167 2.44 -9.51 -0.60
N VAL A 168 2.16 -8.30 -1.10
CA VAL A 168 1.02 -8.03 -1.99
C VAL A 168 1.21 -8.69 -3.34
N ALA A 169 2.43 -8.74 -3.88
CA ALA A 169 2.73 -9.41 -5.13
C ALA A 169 2.28 -10.88 -5.13
N HIS A 170 2.44 -11.60 -4.03
CA HIS A 170 1.93 -12.98 -3.90
C HIS A 170 0.40 -13.08 -3.95
N LYS A 171 -0.33 -12.12 -3.35
CA LYS A 171 -1.80 -12.08 -3.46
C LYS A 171 -2.24 -11.79 -4.90
N LEU A 172 -1.49 -10.96 -5.61
CA LEU A 172 -1.73 -10.62 -7.01
C LEU A 172 -1.37 -11.75 -8.02
N GLU A 173 -0.71 -12.82 -7.57
CA GLU A 173 -0.57 -14.04 -8.39
C GLU A 173 -1.91 -14.75 -8.56
N GLN A 174 -2.78 -14.69 -7.56
CA GLN A 174 -4.09 -15.37 -7.54
C GLN A 174 -5.24 -14.47 -7.99
N SER A 175 -5.11 -13.15 -7.86
CA SER A 175 -6.09 -12.16 -8.27
C SER A 175 -5.40 -11.00 -8.98
N PRO A 176 -5.90 -10.51 -10.13
CA PRO A 176 -5.28 -9.40 -10.85
C PRO A 176 -5.38 -8.06 -10.10
N VAL A 177 -6.26 -7.98 -9.10
CA VAL A 177 -6.56 -6.77 -8.34
C VAL A 177 -6.76 -7.12 -6.87
N VAL A 178 -6.36 -6.23 -5.97
CA VAL A 178 -6.63 -6.30 -4.52
C VAL A 178 -7.30 -5.02 -4.04
N LEU A 179 -8.12 -5.13 -2.99
CA LEU A 179 -8.72 -4.00 -2.31
C LEU A 179 -7.79 -3.51 -1.20
N VAL A 180 -7.39 -2.25 -1.27
CA VAL A 180 -6.54 -1.62 -0.24
C VAL A 180 -7.40 -1.07 0.87
N LEU A 181 -7.04 -1.40 2.12
CA LEU A 181 -7.67 -0.87 3.32
C LEU A 181 -6.74 0.14 4.01
N ASP A 182 -7.30 1.29 4.39
CA ASP A 182 -6.66 2.25 5.29
C ASP A 182 -7.47 2.32 6.59
N ALA A 183 -6.82 2.07 7.72
CA ALA A 183 -7.46 1.98 9.05
C ALA A 183 -8.72 1.08 9.06
N GLY A 184 -8.68 -0.03 8.30
CA GLY A 184 -9.80 -0.99 8.19
C GLY A 184 -10.93 -0.55 7.26
N LYS A 185 -10.80 0.56 6.56
CA LYS A 185 -11.79 1.07 5.60
C LYS A 185 -11.30 0.88 4.16
N PRO A 186 -12.19 0.47 3.25
CA PRO A 186 -11.89 0.41 1.82
C PRO A 186 -11.43 1.78 1.30
N HIS A 187 -10.26 1.81 0.66
CA HIS A 187 -9.62 3.04 0.23
C HIS A 187 -9.48 3.15 -1.29
N THR A 188 -8.88 2.14 -1.92
CA THR A 188 -8.67 2.09 -3.37
C THR A 188 -8.43 0.65 -3.83
N LEU A 189 -8.36 0.46 -5.14
CA LEU A 189 -7.89 -0.78 -5.75
C LEU A 189 -6.42 -0.66 -6.13
N LEU A 190 -5.71 -1.77 -6.04
CA LEU A 190 -4.33 -1.90 -6.51
C LEU A 190 -4.24 -3.09 -7.47
N THR A 191 -3.78 -2.83 -8.69
CA THR A 191 -3.66 -3.82 -9.75
C THR A 191 -2.25 -4.43 -9.81
N ARG A 192 -2.15 -5.63 -10.40
CA ARG A 192 -0.85 -6.25 -10.69
C ARG A 192 0.02 -5.36 -11.59
N ALA A 193 -0.56 -4.68 -12.57
CA ALA A 193 0.16 -3.80 -13.49
C ALA A 193 0.83 -2.65 -12.76
N GLU A 194 0.16 -2.03 -11.80
CA GLU A 194 0.70 -0.92 -11.01
C GLU A 194 1.85 -1.36 -10.11
N VAL A 195 1.74 -2.54 -9.49
CA VAL A 195 2.84 -3.11 -8.69
C VAL A 195 4.04 -3.42 -9.58
N LEU A 196 3.84 -4.00 -10.76
CA LEU A 196 4.94 -4.27 -11.71
C LEU A 196 5.58 -2.98 -12.23
N GLN A 197 4.78 -1.94 -12.49
CA GLN A 197 5.28 -0.63 -12.91
C GLN A 197 6.21 -0.04 -11.84
N SER A 198 5.81 -0.08 -10.56
CA SER A 198 6.63 0.44 -9.47
C SER A 198 8.00 -0.26 -9.34
N PHE A 199 8.05 -1.58 -9.59
CA PHE A 199 9.32 -2.30 -9.64
C PHE A 199 10.19 -1.86 -10.82
N SER A 200 9.57 -1.62 -12.00
CA SER A 200 10.29 -1.16 -13.19
C SER A 200 10.86 0.24 -13.01
N ASP A 201 10.11 1.15 -12.41
CA ASP A 201 10.53 2.52 -12.15
C ASP A 201 11.69 2.56 -11.15
N ASN A 202 11.63 1.76 -10.08
CA ASN A 202 12.72 1.59 -9.14
C ASN A 202 14.01 1.05 -9.81
N LEU A 203 13.89 0.10 -10.75
CA LEU A 203 15.04 -0.45 -11.49
C LEU A 203 15.63 0.57 -12.49
N ALA A 204 14.80 1.29 -13.21
CA ALA A 204 15.25 2.31 -14.19
C ALA A 204 16.04 3.43 -13.52
N GLU A 205 15.59 3.89 -12.35
CA GLU A 205 16.32 4.90 -11.58
C GLU A 205 17.67 4.39 -11.00
N VAL A 206 17.81 3.06 -10.77
CA VAL A 206 19.08 2.47 -10.32
C VAL A 206 20.10 2.48 -11.43
N GLN A 207 19.68 2.31 -12.70
CA GLN A 207 20.58 2.24 -13.86
C GLN A 207 20.98 3.64 -14.41
N ALA A 208 20.24 4.69 -14.06
CA ALA A 208 20.47 6.06 -14.56
C ALA A 208 21.51 6.87 -13.76
N LYS A 209 22.17 6.28 -12.76
CA LYS A 209 23.22 6.90 -11.91
C LYS A 209 24.49 6.08 -11.88
#